data_87cc907b997b68365ac5cecdf7039533
#
_entry.id   87cc907b997b68365ac5cecdf7039533
#
_cell.length_a   1.000
_cell.length_b   1.000
_cell.length_c   1.000
_cell.angle_alpha   90.00
_cell.angle_beta   90.00
_cell.angle_gamma   90.00
#
_symmetry.space_group_name_H-M   'P 1'
#
loop_
_entity.id
_entity.type
_entity.pdbx_description
1 polymer ?
#
loop_
_entity_poly.entity_id
_entity_poly.type
_entity_poly.pdbx_seq_one_letter_code
_entity_poly.pdbx_strand_id
1 'polypeptide(L)'
;MQSSYPETYAYLLAHYDRLVPKCVSRDGTRDVPNATADTWYQYGRTQALTAFINTPKLIVGVLSKEPMYAMDTNDILIASGGTAGYCAVSKKDGSPYALEYIQAWLSNPITERILEIVGSDFEGGFTARGTFVLSTLPFVELDFAVEEQKAIHDRVVAASREIYEINDALSGRPAKRIANLLQRQKETLISEIQGLIDRVYRLDY
;
A
#
# COMPACT_ATOMS: atom_id res chain seq x y z
N MET A 1 -14.04 24.29 11.79
CA MET A 1 -15.01 23.77 10.78
C MET A 1 -16.10 24.77 10.46
N GLN A 2 -16.79 25.32 11.43
CA GLN A 2 -17.91 26.28 11.21
C GLN A 2 -17.51 27.48 10.32
N SER A 3 -16.32 28.05 10.53
CA SER A 3 -15.81 29.17 9.74
C SER A 3 -15.29 28.79 8.34
N SER A 4 -14.72 27.59 8.21
CA SER A 4 -14.05 27.15 6.97
C SER A 4 -14.99 26.38 6.03
N TYR A 5 -16.03 25.75 6.59
CA TYR A 5 -16.99 24.91 5.86
C TYR A 5 -18.40 25.11 6.44
N PRO A 6 -18.99 26.31 6.30
CA PRO A 6 -20.26 26.68 6.98
C PRO A 6 -21.43 25.79 6.55
N GLU A 7 -21.56 25.49 5.26
CA GLU A 7 -22.65 24.64 4.75
C GLU A 7 -22.56 23.20 5.26
N THR A 8 -21.34 22.63 5.25
CA THR A 8 -21.10 21.30 5.80
C THR A 8 -21.40 21.26 7.30
N TYR A 9 -21.00 22.31 8.03
CA TYR A 9 -21.30 22.41 9.45
C TYR A 9 -22.81 22.51 9.71
N ALA A 10 -23.53 23.33 8.95
CA ALA A 10 -24.98 23.43 9.05
C ALA A 10 -25.69 22.10 8.76
N TYR A 11 -25.25 21.36 7.75
CA TYR A 11 -25.74 20.03 7.45
C TYR A 11 -25.52 19.06 8.62
N LEU A 12 -24.32 19.02 9.19
CA LEU A 12 -24.02 18.16 10.34
C LEU A 12 -24.84 18.57 11.55
N LEU A 13 -25.01 19.86 11.79
CA LEU A 13 -25.82 20.39 12.90
C LEU A 13 -27.30 20.01 12.79
N ALA A 14 -27.85 19.98 11.57
CA ALA A 14 -29.22 19.50 11.32
C ALA A 14 -29.41 18.01 11.69
N HIS A 15 -28.30 17.28 11.81
CA HIS A 15 -28.29 15.87 12.21
C HIS A 15 -27.64 15.62 13.59
N TYR A 16 -27.54 16.66 14.42
CA TYR A 16 -26.85 16.63 15.70
C TYR A 16 -27.28 15.47 16.59
N ASP A 17 -28.60 15.28 16.78
CA ASP A 17 -29.13 14.21 17.65
C ASP A 17 -28.67 12.79 17.24
N ARG A 18 -28.42 12.58 15.96
CA ARG A 18 -27.93 11.31 15.41
C ARG A 18 -26.41 11.20 15.44
N LEU A 19 -25.71 12.32 15.50
CA LEU A 19 -24.25 12.38 15.37
C LEU A 19 -23.53 12.65 16.70
N VAL A 20 -24.22 13.19 17.68
CA VAL A 20 -23.60 13.56 18.96
C VAL A 20 -23.09 12.30 19.71
N PRO A 21 -21.82 12.32 20.16
CA PRO A 21 -21.25 11.21 20.93
C PRO A 21 -21.80 11.13 22.35
N LYS A 22 -21.79 9.91 22.92
CA LYS A 22 -22.20 9.63 24.31
C LYS A 22 -21.40 10.40 25.37
N CYS A 23 -20.11 10.69 25.07
CA CYS A 23 -19.27 11.47 25.97
C CYS A 23 -19.59 12.97 25.96
N VAL A 24 -20.31 13.46 24.96
CA VAL A 24 -20.70 14.88 24.81
C VAL A 24 -22.13 15.13 25.30
N SER A 25 -23.04 14.19 25.08
CA SER A 25 -24.44 14.28 25.50
C SER A 25 -24.94 12.94 26.05
N ARG A 26 -25.82 12.96 27.09
CA ARG A 26 -26.45 11.76 27.64
C ARG A 26 -27.29 10.99 26.61
N ASP A 27 -27.87 11.72 25.64
CA ASP A 27 -28.68 11.15 24.56
C ASP A 27 -27.83 10.79 23.33
N GLY A 28 -26.52 10.93 23.44
CA GLY A 28 -25.58 10.60 22.35
C GLY A 28 -25.65 9.14 21.98
N THR A 29 -25.55 8.88 20.66
CA THR A 29 -25.66 7.54 20.09
C THR A 29 -24.30 6.94 19.71
N ARG A 30 -23.30 7.78 19.40
CA ARG A 30 -22.00 7.36 18.89
C ARG A 30 -20.97 7.16 19.99
N ASP A 31 -20.13 6.15 19.81
CA ASP A 31 -18.98 5.90 20.68
C ASP A 31 -17.73 6.59 20.11
N VAL A 32 -17.45 7.81 20.63
CA VAL A 32 -16.29 8.64 20.24
C VAL A 32 -15.63 9.14 21.52
N PRO A 33 -14.73 8.37 22.14
CA PRO A 33 -14.27 8.58 23.52
C PRO A 33 -13.68 9.95 23.83
N ASN A 34 -13.05 10.58 22.83
CA ASN A 34 -12.31 11.84 22.98
C ASN A 34 -13.03 13.05 22.35
N ALA A 35 -14.32 12.92 22.02
CA ALA A 35 -15.06 14.02 21.46
C ALA A 35 -15.40 15.06 22.54
N THR A 36 -15.43 16.33 22.12
CA THR A 36 -15.84 17.48 22.92
C THR A 36 -17.03 18.17 22.26
N ALA A 37 -17.62 19.16 22.94
CA ALA A 37 -18.67 19.98 22.35
C ALA A 37 -18.26 20.66 21.02
N ASP A 38 -16.97 20.92 20.84
CA ASP A 38 -16.44 21.53 19.61
C ASP A 38 -16.06 20.52 18.54
N THR A 39 -15.98 19.23 18.89
CA THR A 39 -15.53 18.16 17.98
C THR A 39 -16.54 17.02 17.82
N TRP A 40 -17.77 17.23 18.26
CA TRP A 40 -18.86 16.24 18.29
C TRP A 40 -19.14 15.57 16.93
N TYR A 41 -18.85 16.25 15.83
CA TYR A 41 -19.05 15.78 14.45
C TYR A 41 -17.91 14.91 13.92
N GLN A 42 -16.80 14.80 14.64
CA GLN A 42 -15.62 14.06 14.17
C GLN A 42 -15.87 12.54 14.14
N TYR A 43 -15.03 11.85 13.38
CA TYR A 43 -15.02 10.38 13.32
C TYR A 43 -14.63 9.80 14.68
N GLY A 44 -15.21 8.65 15.03
CA GLY A 44 -14.86 7.91 16.24
C GLY A 44 -13.44 7.34 16.21
N ARG A 45 -12.93 7.08 15.01
CA ARG A 45 -11.55 6.62 14.77
C ARG A 45 -11.04 7.36 13.54
N THR A 46 -9.85 7.91 13.65
CA THR A 46 -9.19 8.62 12.53
C THR A 46 -8.79 7.68 11.41
N GLN A 47 -8.69 6.37 11.67
CA GLN A 47 -8.24 5.33 10.75
C GLN A 47 -6.92 5.70 10.05
N ALA A 48 -6.11 6.52 10.70
CA ALA A 48 -4.84 7.04 10.18
C ALA A 48 -4.93 7.68 8.78
N LEU A 49 -6.06 8.23 8.41
CA LEU A 49 -6.29 8.85 7.07
C LEU A 49 -5.23 9.88 6.70
N THR A 50 -4.67 10.57 7.70
CA THR A 50 -3.65 11.60 7.48
C THR A 50 -2.21 11.08 7.60
N ALA A 51 -2.01 9.82 7.98
CA ALA A 51 -0.67 9.28 8.28
C ALA A 51 0.25 9.23 7.06
N PHE A 52 -0.32 9.15 5.86
CA PHE A 52 0.42 8.99 4.61
C PHE A 52 0.16 10.12 3.60
N ILE A 53 -0.33 11.28 4.06
CA ILE A 53 -0.48 12.47 3.21
C ILE A 53 0.90 12.95 2.77
N ASN A 54 1.03 13.27 1.48
CA ASN A 54 2.29 13.70 0.86
C ASN A 54 3.47 12.73 1.08
N THR A 55 3.16 11.45 1.32
CA THR A 55 4.17 10.42 1.53
C THR A 55 4.12 9.41 0.40
N PRO A 56 5.21 9.22 -0.37
CA PRO A 56 5.29 8.15 -1.35
C PRO A 56 5.06 6.79 -0.69
N LYS A 57 4.19 5.97 -1.27
CA LYS A 57 3.76 4.71 -0.67
C LYS A 57 3.33 3.67 -1.69
N LEU A 58 3.37 2.43 -1.27
CA LEU A 58 2.68 1.34 -1.95
C LEU A 58 1.30 1.15 -1.31
N ILE A 59 0.30 0.97 -2.14
CA ILE A 59 -1.05 0.54 -1.74
C ILE A 59 -1.11 -0.97 -1.86
N VAL A 60 -1.45 -1.63 -0.77
CA VAL A 60 -1.50 -3.10 -0.67
C VAL A 60 -2.94 -3.55 -0.45
N GLY A 61 -3.43 -4.46 -1.26
CA GLY A 61 -4.70 -5.14 -1.04
C GLY A 61 -4.60 -6.09 0.16
N VAL A 62 -5.35 -5.79 1.22
CA VAL A 62 -5.26 -6.55 2.49
C VAL A 62 -5.80 -7.96 2.36
N LEU A 63 -6.83 -8.15 1.54
CA LEU A 63 -7.43 -9.45 1.27
C LEU A 63 -7.67 -9.57 -0.24
N SER A 64 -6.88 -10.37 -0.91
CA SER A 64 -6.95 -10.55 -2.37
C SER A 64 -6.51 -11.94 -2.78
N LYS A 65 -7.03 -12.43 -3.93
CA LYS A 65 -6.58 -13.69 -4.53
C LYS A 65 -5.20 -13.53 -5.15
N GLU A 66 -5.05 -12.47 -5.93
CA GLU A 66 -3.78 -12.14 -6.58
C GLU A 66 -3.02 -11.05 -5.80
N PRO A 67 -1.70 -11.02 -5.88
CA PRO A 67 -0.90 -9.94 -5.31
C PRO A 67 -1.34 -8.58 -5.83
N MET A 68 -1.62 -7.63 -4.93
CA MET A 68 -2.04 -6.28 -5.26
C MET A 68 -1.14 -5.27 -4.55
N TYR A 69 -0.09 -4.85 -5.25
CA TYR A 69 0.88 -3.86 -4.79
C TYR A 69 0.99 -2.74 -5.82
N ALA A 70 0.36 -1.59 -5.56
CA ALA A 70 0.35 -0.46 -6.47
C ALA A 70 1.19 0.70 -5.94
N MET A 71 2.02 1.30 -6.79
CA MET A 71 2.71 2.55 -6.47
C MET A 71 1.69 3.70 -6.46
N ASP A 72 1.63 4.44 -5.37
CA ASP A 72 0.80 5.64 -5.29
C ASP A 72 1.57 6.87 -5.77
N THR A 73 1.11 7.44 -6.87
CA THR A 73 1.63 8.67 -7.48
C THR A 73 0.65 9.86 -7.33
N ASN A 74 -0.53 9.63 -6.73
CA ASN A 74 -1.63 10.61 -6.68
C ASN A 74 -2.00 11.03 -5.26
N ASP A 75 -1.18 10.71 -4.28
CA ASP A 75 -1.43 10.97 -2.85
C ASP A 75 -2.80 10.48 -2.36
N ILE A 76 -3.15 9.25 -2.71
CA ILE A 76 -4.42 8.64 -2.34
C ILE A 76 -4.51 8.48 -0.83
N LEU A 77 -5.62 8.93 -0.25
CA LEU A 77 -5.93 8.72 1.16
C LEU A 77 -6.37 7.28 1.39
N ILE A 78 -5.67 6.59 2.29
CA ILE A 78 -5.96 5.21 2.64
C ILE A 78 -6.40 5.13 4.08
N ALA A 79 -7.61 4.62 4.29
CA ALA A 79 -8.06 4.25 5.63
C ALA A 79 -7.26 3.03 6.12
N SER A 80 -6.53 3.18 7.23
CA SER A 80 -5.84 2.09 7.91
C SER A 80 -6.72 1.52 9.02
N GLY A 81 -6.84 0.22 9.07
CA GLY A 81 -7.62 -0.45 10.13
C GLY A 81 -7.90 -1.91 9.77
N GLY A 82 -8.18 -2.76 10.76
CA GLY A 82 -8.30 -4.21 10.62
C GLY A 82 -9.40 -4.71 9.66
N THR A 83 -10.30 -3.83 9.22
CA THR A 83 -11.35 -4.11 8.23
C THR A 83 -11.21 -3.29 6.95
N ALA A 84 -10.14 -2.51 6.82
CA ALA A 84 -9.88 -1.77 5.59
C ALA A 84 -9.48 -2.75 4.47
N GLY A 85 -9.98 -2.51 3.26
CA GLY A 85 -9.62 -3.32 2.09
C GLY A 85 -8.19 -3.13 1.62
N TYR A 86 -7.52 -2.08 2.13
CA TYR A 86 -6.15 -1.70 1.74
C TYR A 86 -5.34 -1.25 2.95
N CYS A 87 -4.02 -1.40 2.84
CA CYS A 87 -3.06 -0.76 3.74
C CYS A 87 -1.95 -0.09 2.92
N ALA A 88 -1.11 0.71 3.58
CA ALA A 88 0.00 1.39 2.95
C ALA A 88 1.34 0.90 3.49
N VAL A 89 2.32 0.82 2.61
CA VAL A 89 3.73 0.61 2.94
C VAL A 89 4.51 1.82 2.45
N SER A 90 5.20 2.51 3.34
CA SER A 90 6.12 3.59 3.02
C SER A 90 7.51 3.26 3.54
N LYS A 91 8.52 3.93 3.00
CA LYS A 91 9.87 3.78 3.53
C LYS A 91 10.08 4.67 4.76
N LYS A 92 10.90 4.21 5.69
CA LYS A 92 11.37 5.04 6.80
C LYS A 92 12.33 6.12 6.30
N ASP A 93 12.39 7.23 7.00
CA ASP A 93 13.38 8.28 6.73
C ASP A 93 14.80 7.70 6.80
N GLY A 94 15.62 8.05 5.81
CA GLY A 94 16.99 7.53 5.71
C GLY A 94 17.11 6.11 5.16
N SER A 95 16.01 5.40 4.85
CA SER A 95 16.06 4.08 4.23
C SER A 95 16.72 4.16 2.84
N PRO A 96 17.73 3.34 2.52
CA PRO A 96 18.38 3.33 1.22
C PRO A 96 17.51 2.69 0.13
N TYR A 97 16.49 1.91 0.52
CA TYR A 97 15.64 1.19 -0.43
C TYR A 97 14.68 2.11 -1.16
N ALA A 98 14.54 1.91 -2.46
CA ALA A 98 13.47 2.51 -3.26
C ALA A 98 12.16 1.73 -3.09
N LEU A 99 11.01 2.40 -3.23
CA LEU A 99 9.71 1.73 -3.16
C LEU A 99 9.51 0.72 -4.30
N GLU A 100 10.10 0.97 -5.46
CA GLU A 100 10.11 0.05 -6.60
C GLU A 100 10.77 -1.29 -6.25
N TYR A 101 11.87 -1.24 -5.48
CA TYR A 101 12.53 -2.46 -4.99
C TYR A 101 11.63 -3.20 -4.00
N ILE A 102 11.02 -2.49 -3.05
CA ILE A 102 10.10 -3.07 -2.07
C ILE A 102 8.89 -3.70 -2.76
N GLN A 103 8.34 -3.03 -3.78
CA GLN A 103 7.23 -3.58 -4.57
C GLN A 103 7.65 -4.87 -5.30
N ALA A 104 8.81 -4.87 -5.93
CA ALA A 104 9.35 -6.02 -6.65
C ALA A 104 9.58 -7.20 -5.69
N TRP A 105 10.13 -6.92 -4.51
CA TRP A 105 10.34 -7.92 -3.47
C TRP A 105 9.02 -8.51 -2.95
N LEU A 106 8.01 -7.67 -2.68
CA LEU A 106 6.68 -8.13 -2.27
C LEU A 106 5.98 -8.96 -3.36
N SER A 107 6.21 -8.62 -4.64
CA SER A 107 5.62 -9.33 -5.78
C SER A 107 6.40 -10.58 -6.21
N ASN A 108 7.52 -10.89 -5.54
CA ASN A 108 8.31 -12.07 -5.87
C ASN A 108 7.58 -13.35 -5.44
N PRO A 109 7.57 -14.42 -6.26
CA PRO A 109 6.91 -15.68 -5.93
C PRO A 109 7.36 -16.32 -4.60
N ILE A 110 8.63 -16.13 -4.20
CA ILE A 110 9.14 -16.64 -2.91
C ILE A 110 8.45 -15.88 -1.76
N THR A 111 8.38 -14.56 -1.84
CA THR A 111 7.71 -13.71 -0.84
C THR A 111 6.22 -14.03 -0.76
N GLU A 112 5.55 -14.19 -1.89
CA GLU A 112 4.14 -14.61 -1.93
C GLU A 112 3.94 -15.99 -1.33
N ARG A 113 4.84 -16.93 -1.58
CA ARG A 113 4.77 -18.25 -0.95
C ARG A 113 4.94 -18.19 0.57
N ILE A 114 5.80 -17.32 1.08
CA ILE A 114 5.93 -17.06 2.51
C ILE A 114 4.63 -16.46 3.06
N LEU A 115 4.05 -15.48 2.36
CA LEU A 115 2.76 -14.87 2.73
C LEU A 115 1.63 -15.89 2.82
N GLU A 116 1.54 -16.83 1.89
CA GLU A 116 0.59 -17.94 1.95
C GLU A 116 0.77 -18.82 3.20
N ILE A 117 2.02 -19.03 3.64
CA ILE A 117 2.32 -19.86 4.81
C ILE A 117 2.04 -19.12 6.13
N VAL A 118 2.40 -17.83 6.22
CA VAL A 118 2.27 -17.05 7.46
C VAL A 118 0.94 -16.31 7.56
N GLY A 119 0.28 -16.10 6.44
CA GLY A 119 -1.04 -15.49 6.36
C GLY A 119 -2.15 -16.45 6.77
N SER A 120 -3.33 -15.92 7.02
CA SER A 120 -4.53 -16.73 7.21
C SER A 120 -5.18 -16.99 5.86
N ASP A 121 -5.46 -18.25 5.58
CA ASP A 121 -6.29 -18.63 4.43
C ASP A 121 -7.75 -18.29 4.71
N PHE A 122 -8.39 -17.63 3.76
CA PHE A 122 -9.81 -17.36 3.78
C PHE A 122 -10.53 -18.19 2.72
N GLU A 123 -11.80 -18.51 2.99
CA GLU A 123 -12.63 -19.21 2.01
C GLU A 123 -12.57 -18.54 0.63
N GLY A 124 -12.50 -19.35 -0.42
CA GLY A 124 -12.44 -18.87 -1.80
C GLY A 124 -11.05 -18.52 -2.32
N GLY A 125 -9.97 -18.90 -1.63
CA GLY A 125 -8.60 -18.72 -2.08
C GLY A 125 -8.08 -17.29 -1.94
N PHE A 126 -8.56 -16.56 -0.94
CA PHE A 126 -8.02 -15.25 -0.58
C PHE A 126 -6.90 -15.38 0.43
N THR A 127 -5.84 -14.60 0.23
CA THR A 127 -4.69 -14.51 1.14
C THR A 127 -4.72 -13.16 1.86
N ALA A 128 -4.49 -13.17 3.18
CA ALA A 128 -4.37 -11.97 3.98
C ALA A 128 -2.97 -11.34 3.82
N ARG A 129 -2.92 -10.05 3.44
CA ARG A 129 -1.71 -9.24 3.30
C ARG A 129 -1.78 -7.97 4.16
N GLY A 130 -2.45 -8.05 5.32
CA GLY A 130 -2.55 -6.92 6.25
C GLY A 130 -1.23 -6.56 6.92
N THR A 131 -1.18 -5.42 7.59
CA THR A 131 0.02 -4.88 8.24
C THR A 131 0.70 -5.87 9.19
N PHE A 132 -0.08 -6.65 9.94
CA PHE A 132 0.47 -7.67 10.83
C PHE A 132 1.24 -8.74 10.04
N VAL A 133 0.66 -9.29 8.98
CA VAL A 133 1.28 -10.33 8.15
C VAL A 133 2.52 -9.77 7.45
N LEU A 134 2.42 -8.58 6.85
CA LEU A 134 3.56 -7.92 6.20
C LEU A 134 4.73 -7.67 7.17
N SER A 135 4.45 -7.36 8.45
CA SER A 135 5.49 -7.13 9.46
C SER A 135 6.23 -8.40 9.89
N THR A 136 5.72 -9.58 9.57
CA THR A 136 6.36 -10.87 9.87
C THR A 136 7.21 -11.41 8.72
N LEU A 137 7.18 -10.76 7.56
CA LEU A 137 7.96 -11.20 6.40
C LEU A 137 9.46 -11.06 6.65
N PRO A 138 10.27 -12.05 6.29
CA PRO A 138 11.71 -12.00 6.38
C PRO A 138 12.28 -11.12 5.25
N PHE A 139 12.40 -9.83 5.49
CA PHE A 139 13.06 -8.93 4.55
C PHE A 139 14.57 -9.15 4.61
N VAL A 140 15.15 -9.55 3.48
CA VAL A 140 16.60 -9.70 3.37
C VAL A 140 17.23 -8.34 3.13
N GLU A 141 18.01 -7.87 4.10
CA GLU A 141 18.70 -6.59 4.00
C GLU A 141 19.91 -6.70 3.07
N LEU A 142 20.07 -5.71 2.18
CA LEU A 142 21.24 -5.57 1.33
C LEU A 142 22.27 -4.68 2.01
N ASP A 143 23.53 -5.08 1.93
CA ASP A 143 24.65 -4.22 2.28
C ASP A 143 24.99 -3.29 1.09
N PHE A 144 24.57 -2.05 1.18
CA PHE A 144 24.82 -1.03 0.14
C PHE A 144 26.30 -0.60 0.04
N ALA A 145 27.16 -1.03 0.94
CA ALA A 145 28.61 -0.89 0.79
C ALA A 145 29.21 -1.96 -0.13
N VAL A 146 28.49 -3.06 -0.36
CA VAL A 146 28.86 -4.12 -1.30
C VAL A 146 28.29 -3.79 -2.67
N GLU A 147 29.18 -3.50 -3.63
CA GLU A 147 28.80 -3.03 -4.96
C GLU A 147 27.85 -4.00 -5.69
N GLU A 148 28.04 -5.31 -5.54
CA GLU A 148 27.17 -6.33 -6.15
C GLU A 148 25.74 -6.25 -5.60
N GLN A 149 25.56 -6.10 -4.29
CA GLN A 149 24.24 -6.01 -3.67
C GLN A 149 23.54 -4.71 -4.04
N LYS A 150 24.30 -3.59 -4.05
CA LYS A 150 23.80 -2.31 -4.52
C LYS A 150 23.37 -2.37 -5.99
N ALA A 151 24.16 -3.02 -6.86
CA ALA A 151 23.83 -3.19 -8.27
C ALA A 151 22.55 -4.01 -8.49
N ILE A 152 22.28 -5.02 -7.65
CA ILE A 152 21.01 -5.75 -7.68
C ILE A 152 19.85 -4.80 -7.39
N HIS A 153 19.93 -4.03 -6.29
CA HIS A 153 18.90 -3.03 -5.96
C HIS A 153 18.65 -2.07 -7.12
N ASP A 154 19.71 -1.44 -7.62
CA ASP A 154 19.62 -0.40 -8.63
C ASP A 154 19.05 -0.96 -9.96
N ARG A 155 19.42 -2.20 -10.33
CA ARG A 155 18.87 -2.84 -11.53
C ARG A 155 17.39 -3.22 -11.37
N VAL A 156 16.98 -3.71 -10.21
CA VAL A 156 15.56 -3.98 -9.90
C VAL A 156 14.74 -2.70 -10.01
N VAL A 157 15.23 -1.59 -9.46
CA VAL A 157 14.58 -0.28 -9.55
C VAL A 157 14.45 0.19 -11.00
N ALA A 158 15.53 0.11 -11.78
CA ALA A 158 15.51 0.50 -13.18
C ALA A 158 14.52 -0.35 -14.00
N ALA A 159 14.56 -1.67 -13.87
CA ALA A 159 13.65 -2.56 -14.57
C ALA A 159 12.17 -2.33 -14.16
N SER A 160 11.91 -2.04 -12.89
CA SER A 160 10.56 -1.70 -12.42
C SER A 160 10.04 -0.42 -13.08
N ARG A 161 10.87 0.60 -13.21
CA ARG A 161 10.52 1.85 -13.91
C ARG A 161 10.25 1.63 -15.39
N GLU A 162 11.07 0.82 -16.06
CA GLU A 162 10.82 0.42 -17.45
C GLU A 162 9.45 -0.27 -17.59
N ILE A 163 9.05 -1.13 -16.63
CA ILE A 163 7.73 -1.76 -16.62
C ILE A 163 6.61 -0.72 -16.48
N TYR A 164 6.78 0.33 -15.68
CA TYR A 164 5.78 1.40 -15.58
C TYR A 164 5.62 2.13 -16.91
N GLU A 165 6.71 2.48 -17.59
CA GLU A 165 6.67 3.12 -18.90
C GLU A 165 5.98 2.22 -19.95
N ILE A 166 6.25 0.92 -19.91
CA ILE A 166 5.56 -0.06 -20.77
C ILE A 166 4.07 -0.12 -20.47
N ASN A 167 3.68 -0.15 -19.19
CA ASN A 167 2.27 -0.16 -18.80
C ASN A 167 1.54 1.11 -19.27
N ASP A 168 2.20 2.25 -19.18
CA ASP A 168 1.68 3.54 -19.65
C ASP A 168 1.48 3.54 -21.16
N ALA A 169 2.48 3.06 -21.90
CA ALA A 169 2.38 2.89 -23.35
C ALA A 169 1.27 1.91 -23.77
N LEU A 170 1.07 0.82 -23.03
CA LEU A 170 0.00 -0.15 -23.27
C LEU A 170 -1.38 0.45 -22.97
N SER A 171 -1.51 1.33 -21.97
CA SER A 171 -2.75 2.01 -21.63
C SER A 171 -3.26 2.92 -22.75
N GLY A 172 -2.35 3.46 -23.57
CA GLY A 172 -2.63 4.21 -24.78
C GLY A 172 -3.22 3.39 -25.94
N ARG A 173 -3.43 2.08 -25.75
CA ARG A 173 -3.99 1.14 -26.74
C ARG A 173 -3.23 1.16 -28.07
N PRO A 174 -1.93 0.88 -28.09
CA PRO A 174 -1.14 0.87 -29.33
C PRO A 174 -1.60 -0.22 -30.29
N ALA A 175 -1.15 -0.15 -31.55
CA ALA A 175 -1.44 -1.19 -32.54
C ALA A 175 -1.02 -2.58 -32.03
N LYS A 176 -1.76 -3.62 -32.35
CA LYS A 176 -1.60 -5.00 -31.84
C LYS A 176 -0.15 -5.51 -31.90
N ARG A 177 0.58 -5.17 -32.98
CA ARG A 177 1.99 -5.58 -33.13
C ARG A 177 2.89 -4.93 -32.08
N ILE A 178 2.67 -3.64 -31.81
CA ILE A 178 3.41 -2.87 -30.79
C ILE A 178 3.04 -3.37 -29.40
N ALA A 179 1.75 -3.57 -29.12
CA ALA A 179 1.28 -4.12 -27.86
C ALA A 179 1.93 -5.48 -27.55
N ASN A 180 2.00 -6.39 -28.53
CA ASN A 180 2.65 -7.69 -28.35
C ASN A 180 4.16 -7.57 -28.07
N LEU A 181 4.85 -6.62 -28.71
CA LEU A 181 6.28 -6.37 -28.44
C LEU A 181 6.50 -5.86 -27.02
N LEU A 182 5.73 -4.84 -26.61
CA LEU A 182 5.78 -4.27 -25.27
C LEU A 182 5.46 -5.33 -24.19
N GLN A 183 4.47 -6.19 -24.45
CA GLN A 183 4.12 -7.25 -23.53
C GLN A 183 5.27 -8.26 -23.33
N ARG A 184 5.94 -8.67 -24.39
CA ARG A 184 7.12 -9.55 -24.33
C ARG A 184 8.29 -8.90 -23.58
N GLN A 185 8.54 -7.61 -23.84
CA GLN A 185 9.56 -6.86 -23.13
C GLN A 185 9.25 -6.81 -21.62
N LYS A 186 8.00 -6.53 -21.25
CA LYS A 186 7.54 -6.55 -19.87
C LYS A 186 7.77 -7.92 -19.20
N GLU A 187 7.40 -9.01 -19.87
CA GLU A 187 7.62 -10.38 -19.36
C GLU A 187 9.10 -10.68 -19.13
N THR A 188 9.97 -10.22 -20.03
CA THR A 188 11.43 -10.34 -19.86
C THR A 188 11.93 -9.60 -18.63
N LEU A 189 11.51 -8.35 -18.45
CA LEU A 189 11.87 -7.54 -17.27
C LEU A 189 11.35 -8.15 -15.96
N ILE A 190 10.12 -8.67 -15.95
CA ILE A 190 9.57 -9.37 -14.79
C ILE A 190 10.43 -10.58 -14.43
N SER A 191 10.82 -11.40 -15.42
CA SER A 191 11.67 -12.56 -15.21
C SER A 191 13.07 -12.18 -14.70
N GLU A 192 13.62 -11.07 -15.21
CA GLU A 192 14.90 -10.53 -14.73
C GLU A 192 14.80 -10.09 -13.27
N ILE A 193 13.77 -9.32 -12.90
CA ILE A 193 13.53 -8.87 -11.53
C ILE A 193 13.40 -10.08 -10.60
N GLN A 194 12.61 -11.09 -10.96
CA GLN A 194 12.46 -12.31 -10.18
C GLN A 194 13.81 -12.99 -9.94
N GLY A 195 14.61 -13.18 -10.99
CA GLY A 195 15.92 -13.79 -10.86
C GLY A 195 16.89 -12.98 -10.00
N LEU A 196 16.81 -11.65 -10.00
CA LEU A 196 17.62 -10.78 -9.14
C LEU A 196 17.20 -10.91 -7.67
N ILE A 197 15.91 -10.89 -7.38
CA ILE A 197 15.39 -11.06 -6.01
C ILE A 197 15.69 -12.48 -5.49
N ASP A 198 15.55 -13.52 -6.33
CA ASP A 198 15.90 -14.90 -5.95
C ASP A 198 17.38 -15.04 -5.54
N ARG A 199 18.27 -14.27 -6.19
CA ARG A 199 19.69 -14.22 -5.81
C ARG A 199 19.88 -13.59 -4.42
N VAL A 200 19.10 -12.58 -4.07
CA VAL A 200 19.14 -11.96 -2.73
C VAL A 200 18.80 -13.00 -1.66
N TYR A 201 17.77 -13.80 -1.87
CA TYR A 201 17.41 -14.88 -0.93
C TYR A 201 18.49 -15.96 -0.78
N ARG A 202 19.40 -16.10 -1.77
CA ARG A 202 20.49 -17.09 -1.73
C ARG A 202 21.79 -16.54 -1.16
N LEU A 203 21.92 -15.21 -1.04
CA LEU A 203 23.13 -14.59 -0.50
C LEU A 203 23.29 -14.78 1.00
N ASP A 204 22.23 -15.19 1.70
CA ASP A 204 22.23 -15.43 3.14
C ASP A 204 22.53 -16.90 3.54
N TYR A 205 22.99 -17.75 2.60
CA TYR A 205 23.38 -19.15 2.86
C TYR A 205 24.84 -19.41 2.56
#